data_0b7824c2834a9c61cbb316611f089bb4
#
_entry.id   0b7824c2834a9c61cbb316611f089bb4
#
_cell.length_a   1.000
_cell.length_b   1.000
_cell.length_c   1.000
_cell.angle_alpha   90.00
_cell.angle_beta   90.00
_cell.angle_gamma   90.00
#
_symmetry.space_group_name_H-M   'P 1'
#
loop_
_entity.id
_entity.type
_entity.pdbx_description
1 polymer ?
#
loop_
_entity_poly.entity_id
_entity_poly.type
_entity_poly.pdbx_seq_one_letter_code
_entity_poly.pdbx_strand_id
1 'polypeptide(L)'
;MEKRILDKFRMGYFILYRNQGGLFSKGIIAKQLKAGFSKANAVYTHIEVSGGENHSVNISPPISKMIEIDKAHKGRYIRVMRYRNKDYEDGKRYKVAYFSAVLCNKGYDVKGILSFVFKWFKQNNRLYFCSEGAAWALQMEYPNALKGMKPEECMPAHFTDPYEFEEVWEGEL
;
A
#
# COMPACT_ATOMS: atom_id res chain seq x y z
N MET A 1 -0.10 18.11 20.45
CA MET A 1 0.30 16.77 19.95
C MET A 1 -0.49 16.35 18.70
N GLU A 2 -1.76 16.70 18.60
CA GLU A 2 -2.65 16.32 17.46
C GLU A 2 -2.23 16.86 16.08
N LYS A 3 -1.77 18.09 15.98
CA LYS A 3 -1.42 18.71 14.67
C LYS A 3 -0.25 18.01 13.97
N ARG A 4 0.72 17.40 14.70
CA ARG A 4 1.85 16.65 14.14
C ARG A 4 1.47 15.26 13.60
N ILE A 5 0.37 14.68 14.10
CA ILE A 5 -0.10 13.37 13.68
C ILE A 5 -0.82 13.48 12.32
N LEU A 6 -1.58 14.54 12.11
CA LEU A 6 -2.33 14.79 10.87
C LEU A 6 -1.40 15.04 9.66
N ASP A 7 -0.25 15.68 9.89
CA ASP A 7 0.70 15.98 8.81
C ASP A 7 1.36 14.73 8.20
N LYS A 8 1.47 13.63 8.95
CA LYS A 8 2.07 12.39 8.42
C LYS A 8 1.12 11.60 7.50
N PHE A 9 -0.20 11.78 7.63
CA PHE A 9 -1.19 11.09 6.81
C PHE A 9 -1.79 11.99 5.73
N ARG A 10 -0.94 12.72 5.02
CA ARG A 10 -1.44 13.53 3.90
C ARG A 10 -2.10 12.65 2.86
N MET A 11 -3.20 13.14 2.31
CA MET A 11 -3.95 12.47 1.27
C MET A 11 -3.03 12.02 0.12
N GLY A 12 -3.15 10.77 -0.30
CA GLY A 12 -2.33 10.18 -1.35
C GLY A 12 -1.01 9.55 -0.89
N TYR A 13 -0.60 9.73 0.38
CA TYR A 13 0.57 9.04 0.90
C TYR A 13 0.29 7.55 1.08
N PHE A 14 1.35 6.74 1.07
CA PHE A 14 1.28 5.29 1.19
C PHE A 14 1.68 4.88 2.61
N ILE A 15 0.84 4.08 3.25
CA ILE A 15 1.04 3.62 4.63
C ILE A 15 1.34 2.13 4.58
N LEU A 16 2.58 1.78 4.89
CA LEU A 16 3.07 0.40 4.93
C LEU A 16 2.93 -0.12 6.36
N TYR A 17 2.35 -1.29 6.51
CA TYR A 17 2.15 -1.94 7.81
C TYR A 17 3.10 -3.12 7.97
N ARG A 18 3.84 -3.11 9.08
CA ARG A 18 4.72 -4.20 9.46
C ARG A 18 3.91 -5.45 9.78
N ASN A 19 4.48 -6.60 9.42
CA ASN A 19 3.89 -7.92 9.68
C ASN A 19 3.54 -8.12 11.16
N GLN A 20 2.33 -8.63 11.43
CA GLN A 20 1.86 -9.04 12.76
C GLN A 20 1.75 -10.57 12.92
N GLY A 21 2.27 -11.34 11.98
CA GLY A 21 2.16 -12.80 11.98
C GLY A 21 1.15 -13.34 10.96
N GLY A 22 1.01 -14.65 10.91
CA GLY A 22 0.11 -15.37 9.99
C GLY A 22 0.82 -15.91 8.74
N LEU A 23 0.21 -16.94 8.15
CA LEU A 23 0.78 -17.68 7.02
C LEU A 23 0.93 -16.80 5.77
N PHE A 24 -0.08 -15.98 5.45
CA PHE A 24 -0.05 -15.08 4.30
C PHE A 24 1.10 -14.06 4.41
N SER A 25 1.25 -13.44 5.57
CA SER A 25 2.32 -12.48 5.79
C SER A 25 3.70 -13.12 5.66
N LYS A 26 3.89 -14.34 6.18
CA LYS A 26 5.14 -15.10 6.01
C LYS A 26 5.43 -15.37 4.54
N GLY A 27 4.41 -15.74 3.75
CA GLY A 27 4.52 -15.95 2.31
C GLY A 27 4.92 -14.68 1.55
N ILE A 28 4.31 -13.53 1.89
CA ILE A 28 4.65 -12.23 1.31
C ILE A 28 6.11 -11.87 1.63
N ILE A 29 6.55 -12.01 2.89
CA ILE A 29 7.93 -11.76 3.31
C ILE A 29 8.90 -12.65 2.51
N ALA A 30 8.64 -13.95 2.43
CA ALA A 30 9.51 -14.88 1.72
C ALA A 30 9.63 -14.50 0.23
N LYS A 31 8.53 -14.09 -0.41
CA LYS A 31 8.53 -13.65 -1.80
C LYS A 31 9.31 -12.35 -1.99
N GLN A 32 9.14 -11.37 -1.10
CA GLN A 32 9.87 -10.10 -1.12
C GLN A 32 11.38 -10.33 -0.94
N LEU A 33 11.79 -11.20 0.00
CA LEU A 33 13.19 -11.57 0.19
C LEU A 33 13.76 -12.26 -1.06
N LYS A 34 13.01 -13.17 -1.68
CA LYS A 34 13.40 -13.84 -2.93
C LYS A 34 13.54 -12.87 -4.11
N ALA A 35 12.77 -11.78 -4.11
CA ALA A 35 12.86 -10.71 -5.09
C ALA A 35 14.03 -9.75 -4.83
N GLY A 36 14.83 -9.95 -3.77
CA GLY A 36 16.03 -9.17 -3.47
C GLY A 36 15.81 -7.99 -2.52
N PHE A 37 14.62 -7.84 -1.94
CA PHE A 37 14.40 -6.79 -0.93
C PHE A 37 15.16 -7.11 0.36
N SER A 38 15.66 -6.06 1.02
CA SER A 38 16.28 -6.19 2.33
C SER A 38 15.28 -6.69 3.38
N LYS A 39 15.77 -7.32 4.45
CA LYS A 39 14.91 -7.76 5.57
C LYS A 39 14.13 -6.57 6.17
N ALA A 40 14.73 -5.39 6.23
CA ALA A 40 14.10 -4.18 6.75
C ALA A 40 12.88 -3.74 5.93
N ASN A 41 12.89 -3.96 4.60
CA ASN A 41 11.80 -3.60 3.70
C ASN A 41 10.81 -4.76 3.51
N ALA A 42 11.30 -6.00 3.50
CA ALA A 42 10.47 -7.18 3.29
C ALA A 42 9.46 -7.46 4.44
N VAL A 43 9.63 -6.84 5.61
CA VAL A 43 8.74 -7.01 6.76
C VAL A 43 7.38 -6.31 6.60
N TYR A 44 7.26 -5.38 5.66
CA TYR A 44 5.99 -4.71 5.35
C TYR A 44 5.15 -5.61 4.45
N THR A 45 4.01 -6.04 4.96
CA THR A 45 3.15 -7.04 4.30
C THR A 45 1.77 -6.55 3.91
N HIS A 46 1.48 -5.30 4.27
CA HIS A 46 0.24 -4.63 3.90
C HIS A 46 0.52 -3.16 3.58
N ILE A 47 -0.28 -2.58 2.70
CA ILE A 47 -0.20 -1.18 2.29
C ILE A 47 -1.59 -0.60 2.11
N GLU A 48 -1.75 0.66 2.49
CA GLU A 48 -2.96 1.45 2.31
C GLU A 48 -2.60 2.80 1.68
N VAL A 49 -3.56 3.43 1.02
CA VAL A 49 -3.41 4.79 0.52
C VAL A 49 -4.16 5.74 1.44
N SER A 50 -3.48 6.75 1.95
CA SER A 50 -4.09 7.76 2.83
C SER A 50 -5.17 8.56 2.10
N GLY A 51 -6.33 8.64 2.73
CA GLY A 51 -7.43 9.55 2.35
C GLY A 51 -7.30 10.94 2.96
N GLY A 52 -6.29 11.16 3.81
CA GLY A 52 -6.15 12.37 4.63
C GLY A 52 -6.87 12.26 5.98
N GLU A 53 -6.56 13.18 6.90
CA GLU A 53 -7.26 13.34 8.18
C GLU A 53 -7.48 12.02 8.95
N ASN A 54 -6.41 11.22 9.12
CA ASN A 54 -6.47 9.95 9.83
C ASN A 54 -7.33 8.85 9.15
N HIS A 55 -7.60 8.98 7.85
CA HIS A 55 -8.32 7.97 7.06
C HIS A 55 -7.42 7.34 6.00
N SER A 56 -7.69 6.08 5.67
CA SER A 56 -7.03 5.38 4.57
C SER A 56 -7.99 4.46 3.84
N VAL A 57 -7.65 4.14 2.59
CA VAL A 57 -8.31 3.08 1.83
C VAL A 57 -7.61 1.77 2.13
N ASN A 58 -8.30 0.92 2.87
CA ASN A 58 -7.87 -0.42 3.22
C ASN A 58 -8.43 -1.44 2.23
N ILE A 59 -7.55 -2.01 1.41
CA ILE A 59 -7.88 -3.09 0.50
C ILE A 59 -7.53 -4.41 1.21
N SER A 60 -8.51 -4.97 1.90
CA SER A 60 -8.40 -6.20 2.69
C SER A 60 -9.69 -7.01 2.64
N PRO A 61 -9.65 -8.35 2.93
CA PRO A 61 -10.86 -9.15 2.97
C PRO A 61 -11.88 -8.63 4.00
N PRO A 62 -13.17 -8.78 3.74
CA PRO A 62 -13.79 -9.32 2.50
C PRO A 62 -13.94 -8.27 1.40
N ILE A 63 -13.90 -6.98 1.75
CA ILE A 63 -14.20 -5.87 0.87
C ILE A 63 -13.35 -4.65 1.22
N SER A 64 -12.90 -3.95 0.18
CA SER A 64 -12.15 -2.69 0.33
C SER A 64 -13.02 -1.58 0.90
N LYS A 65 -12.49 -0.80 1.85
CA LYS A 65 -13.25 0.26 2.53
C LYS A 65 -12.35 1.40 3.00
N MET A 66 -12.95 2.57 3.19
CA MET A 66 -12.33 3.66 3.95
C MET A 66 -12.38 3.32 5.43
N ILE A 67 -11.27 3.48 6.13
CA ILE A 67 -11.14 3.22 7.56
C ILE A 67 -10.49 4.41 8.28
N GLU A 68 -10.74 4.53 9.57
CA GLU A 68 -10.01 5.42 10.46
C GLU A 68 -8.77 4.70 10.99
N ILE A 69 -7.59 5.24 10.69
CA ILE A 69 -6.29 4.58 10.88
C ILE A 69 -6.06 4.21 12.35
N ASP A 70 -6.19 5.18 13.26
CA ASP A 70 -5.90 4.99 14.69
C ASP A 70 -6.81 3.94 15.35
N LYS A 71 -8.09 3.88 14.91
CA LYS A 71 -9.02 2.87 15.44
C LYS A 71 -8.73 1.48 14.90
N ALA A 72 -8.45 1.40 13.58
CA ALA A 72 -8.27 0.12 12.91
C ALA A 72 -6.90 -0.51 13.19
N HIS A 73 -5.88 0.32 13.44
CA HIS A 73 -4.48 -0.10 13.45
C HIS A 73 -3.70 0.31 14.70
N LYS A 74 -4.40 0.57 15.82
CA LYS A 74 -3.76 0.93 17.10
C LYS A 74 -2.67 -0.08 17.49
N GLY A 75 -1.50 0.42 17.86
CA GLY A 75 -0.34 -0.37 18.28
C GLY A 75 0.39 -1.07 17.11
N ARG A 76 0.08 -0.72 15.86
CA ARG A 76 0.80 -1.24 14.70
C ARG A 76 2.00 -0.38 14.37
N TYR A 77 3.10 -1.03 14.05
CA TYR A 77 4.27 -0.36 13.50
C TYR A 77 4.07 -0.10 12.01
N ILE A 78 4.19 1.14 11.60
CA ILE A 78 3.96 1.59 10.22
C ILE A 78 5.13 2.42 9.69
N ARG A 79 5.20 2.50 8.36
CA ARG A 79 6.05 3.44 7.62
C ARG A 79 5.19 4.19 6.63
N VAL A 80 5.31 5.51 6.61
CA VAL A 80 4.60 6.39 5.69
C VAL A 80 5.54 6.86 4.60
N MET A 81 5.15 6.61 3.35
CA MET A 81 5.94 6.91 2.16
C MET A 81 5.23 7.94 1.28
N ARG A 82 6.01 8.82 0.67
CA ARG A 82 5.57 9.79 -0.33
C ARG A 82 6.21 9.46 -1.67
N TYR A 83 5.46 9.55 -2.76
CA TYR A 83 6.03 9.40 -4.11
C TYR A 83 6.91 10.61 -4.46
N ARG A 84 8.13 10.35 -4.99
CA ARG A 84 9.12 11.36 -5.35
C ARG A 84 8.88 11.93 -6.75
N ASN A 85 7.83 12.70 -6.91
CA ASN A 85 7.61 13.44 -8.15
C ASN A 85 7.33 14.91 -7.80
N LYS A 86 7.89 15.83 -8.59
CA LYS A 86 7.77 17.28 -8.32
C LYS A 86 6.32 17.73 -8.22
N ASP A 87 5.46 17.22 -9.10
CA ASP A 87 4.05 17.60 -9.15
C ASP A 87 3.19 16.86 -8.11
N TYR A 88 3.75 15.92 -7.35
CA TYR A 88 2.96 15.10 -6.42
C TYR A 88 2.34 15.94 -5.31
N GLU A 89 3.11 16.81 -4.69
CA GLU A 89 2.63 17.73 -3.66
C GLU A 89 1.74 18.84 -4.23
N ASP A 90 1.93 19.22 -5.50
CA ASP A 90 1.20 20.30 -6.18
C ASP A 90 -0.21 19.90 -6.63
N GLY A 91 -0.81 18.90 -5.97
CA GLY A 91 -2.21 18.50 -6.16
C GLY A 91 -2.44 17.12 -6.76
N LYS A 92 -1.46 16.51 -7.45
CA LYS A 92 -1.64 15.19 -8.07
C LYS A 92 -1.80 14.05 -7.05
N ARG A 93 -1.29 14.19 -5.83
CA ARG A 93 -1.52 13.25 -4.73
C ARG A 93 -3.02 13.07 -4.40
N TYR A 94 -3.84 14.10 -4.60
CA TYR A 94 -5.29 14.00 -4.40
C TYR A 94 -5.95 13.09 -5.42
N LYS A 95 -5.43 13.06 -6.65
CA LYS A 95 -5.91 12.13 -7.68
C LYS A 95 -5.57 10.68 -7.32
N VAL A 96 -4.38 10.43 -6.80
CA VAL A 96 -4.00 9.08 -6.32
C VAL A 96 -4.92 8.63 -5.19
N ALA A 97 -5.22 9.50 -4.23
CA ALA A 97 -6.19 9.19 -3.18
C ALA A 97 -7.60 8.94 -3.76
N TYR A 98 -8.04 9.77 -4.72
CA TYR A 98 -9.32 9.59 -5.40
C TYR A 98 -9.39 8.23 -6.12
N PHE A 99 -8.38 7.87 -6.92
CA PHE A 99 -8.34 6.58 -7.61
C PHE A 99 -8.36 5.42 -6.61
N SER A 100 -7.63 5.54 -5.50
CA SER A 100 -7.70 4.56 -4.43
C SER A 100 -9.11 4.43 -3.85
N ALA A 101 -9.80 5.56 -3.60
CA ALA A 101 -11.17 5.57 -3.08
C ALA A 101 -12.19 4.93 -4.04
N VAL A 102 -11.96 4.99 -5.36
CA VAL A 102 -12.79 4.30 -6.36
C VAL A 102 -12.78 2.77 -6.16
N LEU A 103 -11.76 2.23 -5.50
CA LEU A 103 -11.67 0.81 -5.17
C LEU A 103 -12.48 0.41 -3.93
N CYS A 104 -13.03 1.37 -3.17
CA CYS A 104 -13.93 1.06 -2.07
C CYS A 104 -15.17 0.29 -2.56
N ASN A 105 -15.64 -0.62 -1.73
CA ASN A 105 -16.73 -1.57 -2.03
C ASN A 105 -16.41 -2.59 -3.14
N LYS A 106 -15.15 -2.67 -3.60
CA LYS A 106 -14.69 -3.79 -4.42
C LYS A 106 -14.31 -4.97 -3.54
N GLY A 107 -14.59 -6.18 -4.04
CA GLY A 107 -14.18 -7.40 -3.38
C GLY A 107 -12.65 -7.53 -3.35
N TYR A 108 -12.15 -8.28 -2.37
CA TYR A 108 -10.73 -8.54 -2.21
C TYR A 108 -10.29 -9.78 -2.99
N ASP A 109 -9.18 -9.69 -3.71
CA ASP A 109 -8.65 -10.83 -4.48
C ASP A 109 -7.84 -11.80 -3.60
N VAL A 110 -8.56 -12.63 -2.85
CA VAL A 110 -7.93 -13.72 -2.08
C VAL A 110 -7.20 -14.70 -3.00
N LYS A 111 -7.75 -14.97 -4.21
CA LYS A 111 -7.11 -15.87 -5.19
C LYS A 111 -5.85 -15.24 -5.78
N GLY A 112 -5.86 -13.95 -6.02
CA GLY A 112 -4.68 -13.20 -6.47
C GLY A 112 -3.55 -13.27 -5.46
N ILE A 113 -3.80 -13.07 -4.18
CA ILE A 113 -2.77 -13.26 -3.13
C ILE A 113 -2.28 -14.70 -3.06
N LEU A 114 -3.18 -15.68 -3.18
CA LEU A 114 -2.79 -17.08 -3.23
C LEU A 114 -1.93 -17.39 -4.48
N SER A 115 -2.29 -16.83 -5.64
CA SER A 115 -1.48 -16.97 -6.86
C SER A 115 -0.12 -16.26 -6.73
N PHE A 116 -0.10 -15.16 -6.00
CA PHE A 116 1.10 -14.40 -5.71
C PHE A 116 2.08 -15.18 -4.82
N VAL A 117 1.58 -15.92 -3.84
CA VAL A 117 2.39 -16.77 -2.96
C VAL A 117 2.62 -18.16 -3.58
N PHE A 118 1.62 -18.72 -4.23
CA PHE A 118 1.61 -20.04 -4.85
C PHE A 118 1.22 -19.93 -6.33
N LYS A 119 2.11 -20.11 -7.25
CA LYS A 119 1.96 -19.93 -8.72
C LYS A 119 0.81 -20.69 -9.40
N TRP A 120 -0.09 -21.34 -8.67
CA TRP A 120 -1.12 -22.26 -9.18
C TRP A 120 -2.51 -21.64 -9.37
N PHE A 121 -2.75 -20.44 -8.86
CA PHE A 121 -4.05 -19.79 -8.94
C PHE A 121 -4.05 -18.69 -10.01
N LYS A 122 -5.10 -18.62 -10.82
CA LYS A 122 -5.31 -17.53 -11.76
C LYS A 122 -5.91 -16.33 -11.01
N GLN A 123 -5.35 -15.15 -11.28
CA GLN A 123 -5.82 -13.88 -10.74
C GLN A 123 -7.19 -13.49 -11.32
N ASN A 124 -8.00 -12.78 -10.55
CA ASN A 124 -9.28 -12.25 -10.99
C ASN A 124 -9.15 -10.75 -11.29
N ASN A 125 -9.21 -10.36 -12.56
CA ASN A 125 -9.04 -8.97 -13.04
C ASN A 125 -10.10 -7.97 -12.52
N ARG A 126 -11.08 -8.39 -11.71
CA ARG A 126 -12.11 -7.52 -11.11
C ARG A 126 -11.90 -7.26 -9.63
N LEU A 127 -10.92 -7.90 -9.02
CA LEU A 127 -10.62 -7.84 -7.60
C LEU A 127 -9.18 -7.39 -7.41
N TYR A 128 -8.89 -6.74 -6.31
CA TYR A 128 -7.56 -6.19 -6.00
C TYR A 128 -7.06 -6.70 -4.65
N PHE A 129 -5.75 -6.89 -4.53
CA PHE A 129 -5.09 -6.97 -3.23
C PHE A 129 -4.38 -5.65 -2.91
N CYS A 130 -3.91 -5.48 -1.68
CA CYS A 130 -3.51 -4.17 -1.15
C CYS A 130 -2.45 -3.44 -2.01
N SER A 131 -1.34 -4.10 -2.37
CA SER A 131 -0.29 -3.45 -3.16
C SER A 131 -0.65 -3.31 -4.64
N GLU A 132 -1.48 -4.17 -5.19
CA GLU A 132 -2.03 -4.02 -6.53
C GLU A 132 -2.90 -2.78 -6.65
N GLY A 133 -3.84 -2.59 -5.71
CA GLY A 133 -4.72 -1.42 -5.71
C GLY A 133 -3.96 -0.12 -5.46
N ALA A 134 -2.97 -0.13 -4.58
CA ALA A 134 -2.10 1.04 -4.35
C ALA A 134 -1.27 1.38 -5.61
N ALA A 135 -0.71 0.37 -6.29
CA ALA A 135 0.04 0.55 -7.54
C ALA A 135 -0.85 1.07 -8.66
N TRP A 136 -2.03 0.45 -8.83
CA TRP A 136 -3.01 0.91 -9.82
C TRP A 136 -3.39 2.38 -9.59
N ALA A 137 -3.72 2.77 -8.36
CA ALA A 137 -4.08 4.14 -8.04
C ALA A 137 -2.96 5.14 -8.35
N LEU A 138 -1.69 4.78 -8.07
CA LEU A 138 -0.54 5.60 -8.41
C LEU A 138 -0.33 5.70 -9.92
N GLN A 139 -0.42 4.58 -10.64
CA GLN A 139 -0.17 4.51 -12.08
C GLN A 139 -1.28 5.16 -12.92
N MET A 140 -2.49 5.34 -12.40
CA MET A 140 -3.54 6.13 -13.05
C MET A 140 -3.11 7.59 -13.24
N GLU A 141 -2.28 8.14 -12.37
CA GLU A 141 -1.73 9.51 -12.52
C GLU A 141 -0.29 9.50 -13.05
N TYR A 142 0.50 8.47 -12.72
CA TYR A 142 1.91 8.31 -13.10
C TYR A 142 2.14 6.94 -13.75
N PRO A 143 1.83 6.77 -15.04
CA PRO A 143 1.86 5.44 -15.70
C PRO A 143 3.21 4.71 -15.62
N ASN A 144 4.32 5.46 -15.48
CA ASN A 144 5.67 4.91 -15.36
C ASN A 144 6.14 4.70 -13.92
N ALA A 145 5.31 5.02 -12.92
CA ALA A 145 5.65 4.76 -11.52
C ALA A 145 5.86 3.25 -11.28
N LEU A 146 6.64 2.94 -10.26
CA LEU A 146 7.06 1.57 -9.94
C LEU A 146 7.78 0.91 -11.15
N LYS A 147 8.56 1.74 -11.88
CA LYS A 147 9.31 1.34 -13.08
C LYS A 147 8.43 0.73 -14.18
N GLY A 148 7.16 1.17 -14.26
CA GLY A 148 6.18 0.63 -15.21
C GLY A 148 5.79 -0.83 -14.96
N MET A 149 6.06 -1.36 -13.78
CA MET A 149 5.65 -2.71 -13.37
C MET A 149 4.13 -2.80 -13.36
N LYS A 150 3.59 -3.94 -13.76
CA LYS A 150 2.14 -4.15 -13.70
C LYS A 150 1.65 -4.14 -12.25
N PRO A 151 0.48 -3.54 -11.96
CA PRO A 151 -0.04 -3.46 -10.59
C PRO A 151 -0.10 -4.80 -9.86
N GLU A 152 -0.51 -5.86 -10.57
CA GLU A 152 -0.62 -7.22 -10.04
C GLU A 152 0.73 -7.88 -9.69
N GLU A 153 1.84 -7.32 -10.14
CA GLU A 153 3.19 -7.77 -9.82
C GLU A 153 3.79 -7.02 -8.63
N CYS A 154 3.14 -5.91 -8.22
CA CYS A 154 3.63 -5.05 -7.17
C CYS A 154 3.48 -5.67 -5.78
N MET A 155 4.52 -5.52 -4.98
CA MET A 155 4.59 -5.93 -3.57
C MET A 155 4.66 -4.70 -2.67
N PRO A 156 4.25 -4.78 -1.40
CA PRO A 156 4.41 -3.67 -0.47
C PRO A 156 5.84 -3.12 -0.42
N ALA A 157 6.87 -3.97 -0.50
CA ALA A 157 8.27 -3.55 -0.49
C ALA A 157 8.68 -2.69 -1.69
N HIS A 158 7.98 -2.72 -2.84
CA HIS A 158 8.30 -1.83 -3.96
C HIS A 158 8.08 -0.35 -3.61
N PHE A 159 7.16 -0.06 -2.69
CA PHE A 159 6.90 1.31 -2.21
C PHE A 159 7.96 1.82 -1.23
N THR A 160 9.01 1.05 -0.98
CA THR A 160 10.19 1.46 -0.20
C THR A 160 11.41 1.77 -1.07
N ASP A 161 11.29 1.75 -2.41
CA ASP A 161 12.39 2.10 -3.31
C ASP A 161 12.79 3.57 -3.12
N PRO A 162 14.00 3.88 -2.64
CA PRO A 162 14.40 5.25 -2.32
C PRO A 162 14.54 6.15 -3.55
N TYR A 163 14.58 5.59 -4.74
CA TYR A 163 14.60 6.37 -6.00
C TYR A 163 13.21 6.90 -6.36
N GLU A 164 12.15 6.18 -5.99
CA GLU A 164 10.77 6.55 -6.32
C GLU A 164 9.99 7.07 -5.10
N PHE A 165 10.39 6.68 -3.89
CA PHE A 165 9.64 7.03 -2.69
C PHE A 165 10.57 7.67 -1.63
N GLU A 166 9.97 8.53 -0.83
CA GLU A 166 10.60 9.15 0.33
C GLU A 166 9.85 8.73 1.59
N GLU A 167 10.62 8.32 2.60
CA GLU A 167 10.06 8.08 3.92
C GLU A 167 9.71 9.42 4.59
N VAL A 168 8.45 9.55 4.97
CA VAL A 168 7.94 10.73 5.68
C VAL A 168 7.95 10.49 7.18
N TRP A 169 7.63 9.27 7.60
CA TRP A 169 7.55 8.91 9.00
C TRP A 169 7.59 7.39 9.17
N GLU A 170 8.20 6.94 10.27
CA GLU A 170 8.17 5.54 10.70
C GLU A 170 8.02 5.46 12.22
N GLY A 171 7.18 4.53 12.71
CA GLY A 171 6.94 4.33 14.13
C GLY A 171 5.67 3.53 14.43
N GLU A 172 5.31 3.51 15.72
CA GLU A 172 4.09 2.84 16.22
C GLU A 172 2.93 3.83 16.31
N LEU A 173 1.71 3.37 15.94
CA LEU A 173 0.46 4.13 16.03
C LEU A 173 -0.12 4.15 17.45
#